data_04ecc33ccb49fb61b8b94e8ba36e78df
#
_entry.id   04ecc33ccb49fb61b8b94e8ba36e78df
#
_cell.length_a   1.000
_cell.length_b   1.000
_cell.length_c   1.000
_cell.angle_alpha   90.00
_cell.angle_beta   90.00
_cell.angle_gamma   90.00
#
_symmetry.space_group_name_H-M   'P 1'
#
loop_
_entity.id
_entity.type
_entity.pdbx_description
1 polymer ?
#
loop_
_entity_poly.entity_id
_entity_poly.type
_entity_poly.pdbx_seq_one_letter_code
_entity_poly.pdbx_strand_id
1 'polypeptide(L)'
;MIAGNGKRNVLCGVAAVVSALLLWAAYPPHCETFSILVALVPLMAVSRVHSPKVSSVVCFLSGLCHWMLSLSWMPAIIENNGPWPLVFLGWFALAMYCAFYFAAYGWLSSFLWRRRKDVTWMPSVACVFAEAVIWAGLEYLRATLFSGFAWNFLGTAFAGMPSFATPARFGGVYTVSALVVLLNGVFATLLLRVFSPVMRCRVQSGADRIGRLVQIGETGIPLLVILVFLGIGNRMVRDGAAARSVKPVHLRVALVQRNAPCCFKPGSKENAYEAFGRLIDSVAAVKPDLVVLAESAMAEFGSVRSFRAQDVAQAFLDRSGARYLIAGGDDIVSNRTYNAAALYAKDGEKGVRLADVYHKQHLVPFGEYIPLDKVFPALQRLSPIGVSLYSGKPNLFSVITGDGRSVKIAPLICYEDTDPRLSAQAKRMGADMIVLITNDSWFSDSSEAEAHASQSVLRAIETGLPVVRVGNSGVTGVIHPDGSANWLSDASGKLIVDGRGVMVETVVVRAKD
;
A
#
# COMPACT_ATOMS: atom_id res chain seq x y z
N MET A 1 37.32 17.41 -26.65
CA MET A 1 36.85 16.96 -25.31
C MET A 1 35.52 17.59 -24.86
N ILE A 2 35.26 18.86 -25.17
CA ILE A 2 34.02 19.57 -24.69
C ILE A 2 32.74 19.05 -25.37
N ALA A 3 32.75 18.72 -26.66
CA ALA A 3 31.56 18.19 -27.37
C ALA A 3 31.12 16.78 -26.90
N GLY A 4 32.03 15.97 -26.36
CA GLY A 4 31.72 14.65 -25.82
C GLY A 4 31.01 14.68 -24.45
N ASN A 5 31.34 15.67 -23.62
CA ASN A 5 30.73 15.83 -22.29
C ASN A 5 29.27 16.35 -22.38
N GLY A 6 28.98 17.25 -23.34
CA GLY A 6 27.60 17.73 -23.54
C GLY A 6 26.63 16.63 -23.93
N LYS A 7 26.99 15.80 -24.93
CA LYS A 7 26.16 14.64 -25.35
C LYS A 7 25.93 13.64 -24.20
N ARG A 8 26.96 13.40 -23.38
CA ARG A 8 26.89 12.49 -22.25
C ARG A 8 25.94 13.00 -21.15
N ASN A 9 25.97 14.29 -20.85
CA ASN A 9 25.09 14.92 -19.88
C ASN A 9 23.62 14.89 -20.35
N VAL A 10 23.39 15.15 -21.65
CA VAL A 10 22.04 15.05 -22.25
C VAL A 10 21.49 13.62 -22.11
N LEU A 11 22.28 12.58 -22.42
CA LEU A 11 21.86 11.19 -22.26
C LEU A 11 21.54 10.82 -20.82
N CYS A 12 22.29 11.31 -19.85
CA CYS A 12 22.00 11.13 -18.43
C CYS A 12 20.67 11.81 -18.02
N GLY A 13 20.42 13.02 -18.51
CA GLY A 13 19.15 13.73 -18.28
C GLY A 13 17.97 12.98 -18.89
N VAL A 14 18.11 12.52 -20.14
CA VAL A 14 17.07 11.71 -20.81
C VAL A 14 16.79 10.42 -20.03
N ALA A 15 17.83 9.72 -19.57
CA ALA A 15 17.69 8.51 -18.77
C ALA A 15 16.92 8.77 -17.48
N ALA A 16 17.19 9.88 -16.77
CA ALA A 16 16.49 10.26 -15.55
C ALA A 16 15.00 10.51 -15.81
N VAL A 17 14.67 11.29 -16.86
CA VAL A 17 13.28 11.62 -17.20
C VAL A 17 12.51 10.38 -17.67
N VAL A 18 13.09 9.58 -18.56
CA VAL A 18 12.43 8.35 -19.08
C VAL A 18 12.11 7.39 -17.94
N SER A 19 13.07 7.13 -17.04
CA SER A 19 12.80 6.27 -15.87
C SER A 19 11.71 6.84 -14.96
N ALA A 20 11.73 8.15 -14.68
CA ALA A 20 10.72 8.79 -13.85
C ALA A 20 9.31 8.65 -14.43
N LEU A 21 9.16 8.86 -15.74
CA LEU A 21 7.88 8.75 -16.44
C LEU A 21 7.38 7.31 -16.51
N LEU A 22 8.26 6.34 -16.80
CA LEU A 22 7.91 4.92 -16.81
C LEU A 22 7.48 4.42 -15.43
N LEU A 23 8.18 4.86 -14.36
CA LEU A 23 7.78 4.57 -12.99
C LEU A 23 6.43 5.19 -12.63
N TRP A 24 6.21 6.45 -13.01
CA TRP A 24 4.95 7.14 -12.76
C TRP A 24 3.78 6.51 -13.50
N ALA A 25 3.98 6.11 -14.75
CA ALA A 25 2.95 5.45 -15.55
C ALA A 25 2.50 4.09 -14.98
N ALA A 26 3.34 3.41 -14.18
CA ALA A 26 3.02 2.10 -13.61
C ALA A 26 1.96 2.12 -12.51
N TYR A 27 1.68 3.29 -11.94
CA TYR A 27 0.76 3.45 -10.79
C TYR A 27 -0.49 4.24 -11.19
N PRO A 28 -1.56 4.20 -10.36
CA PRO A 28 -2.72 5.07 -10.58
C PRO A 28 -2.33 6.56 -10.75
N PRO A 29 -3.02 7.29 -11.61
CA PRO A 29 -4.23 6.89 -12.37
C PRO A 29 -3.96 6.13 -13.68
N HIS A 30 -2.69 5.96 -14.08
CA HIS A 30 -2.36 5.42 -15.42
C HIS A 30 -2.44 3.89 -15.46
N CYS A 31 -1.95 3.21 -14.42
CA CYS A 31 -1.96 1.75 -14.28
C CYS A 31 -1.31 0.98 -15.46
N GLU A 32 -0.34 1.61 -16.14
CA GLU A 32 0.45 0.98 -17.20
C GLU A 32 1.48 0.01 -16.59
N THR A 33 0.97 -1.07 -15.97
CA THR A 33 1.75 -2.00 -15.15
C THR A 33 3.02 -2.51 -15.85
N PHE A 34 2.97 -2.76 -17.16
CA PHE A 34 4.14 -3.28 -17.89
C PHE A 34 5.28 -2.29 -18.01
N SER A 35 5.06 -0.98 -17.82
CA SER A 35 6.12 0.02 -17.81
C SER A 35 7.15 -0.23 -16.72
N ILE A 36 6.74 -0.83 -15.57
CA ILE A 36 7.61 -1.15 -14.44
C ILE A 36 8.72 -2.16 -14.81
N LEU A 37 8.46 -3.02 -15.79
CA LEU A 37 9.38 -4.07 -16.21
C LEU A 37 10.64 -3.53 -16.90
N VAL A 38 10.61 -2.27 -17.35
CA VAL A 38 11.72 -1.59 -18.01
C VAL A 38 12.06 -0.23 -17.40
N ALA A 39 11.30 0.20 -16.39
CA ALA A 39 11.40 1.54 -15.83
C ALA A 39 12.76 1.88 -15.22
N LEU A 40 13.47 0.91 -14.66
CA LEU A 40 14.78 1.11 -14.06
C LEU A 40 15.94 0.88 -15.05
N VAL A 41 15.68 0.37 -16.25
CA VAL A 41 16.72 0.05 -17.25
C VAL A 41 17.63 1.25 -17.55
N PRO A 42 17.10 2.49 -17.79
CA PRO A 42 17.96 3.63 -18.05
C PRO A 42 18.84 3.99 -16.85
N LEU A 43 18.32 3.95 -15.62
CA LEU A 43 19.09 4.25 -14.41
C LEU A 43 20.18 3.20 -14.15
N MET A 44 19.86 1.92 -14.34
CA MET A 44 20.83 0.83 -14.24
C MET A 44 21.94 0.97 -15.28
N ALA A 45 21.59 1.31 -16.53
CA ALA A 45 22.58 1.54 -17.57
C ALA A 45 23.53 2.69 -17.19
N VAL A 46 22.99 3.80 -16.67
CA VAL A 46 23.82 4.91 -16.16
C VAL A 46 24.70 4.45 -15.00
N SER A 47 24.15 3.74 -14.03
CA SER A 47 24.88 3.30 -12.83
C SER A 47 26.03 2.33 -13.15
N ARG A 48 25.90 1.54 -14.21
CA ARG A 48 26.92 0.57 -14.64
C ARG A 48 28.06 1.19 -15.49
N VAL A 49 27.81 2.38 -16.04
CA VAL A 49 28.78 3.06 -16.93
C VAL A 49 29.47 4.25 -16.27
N HIS A 50 28.74 5.00 -15.43
CA HIS A 50 29.21 6.24 -14.82
C HIS A 50 29.73 6.06 -13.39
N SER A 51 30.39 7.12 -12.86
CA SER A 51 30.92 7.12 -11.48
C SER A 51 29.79 7.13 -10.44
N PRO A 52 30.03 6.68 -9.21
CA PRO A 52 29.02 6.69 -8.14
C PRO A 52 28.40 8.08 -7.92
N LYS A 53 29.19 9.15 -8.00
CA LYS A 53 28.69 10.53 -7.87
C LYS A 53 27.70 10.91 -8.97
N VAL A 54 28.03 10.63 -10.24
CA VAL A 54 27.16 10.91 -11.39
C VAL A 54 25.89 10.07 -11.31
N SER A 55 26.02 8.78 -11.02
CA SER A 55 24.89 7.86 -10.89
C SER A 55 23.93 8.26 -9.76
N SER A 56 24.48 8.67 -8.61
CA SER A 56 23.71 9.17 -7.48
C SER A 56 22.88 10.40 -7.86
N VAL A 57 23.48 11.38 -8.53
CA VAL A 57 22.78 12.60 -8.97
C VAL A 57 21.68 12.29 -10.00
N VAL A 58 21.98 11.45 -11.00
CA VAL A 58 21.00 11.08 -12.04
C VAL A 58 19.83 10.32 -11.43
N CYS A 59 20.09 9.36 -10.55
CA CYS A 59 19.04 8.63 -9.84
C CYS A 59 18.25 9.54 -8.89
N PHE A 60 18.91 10.47 -8.19
CA PHE A 60 18.21 11.47 -7.37
C PHE A 60 17.22 12.31 -8.18
N LEU A 61 17.66 12.85 -9.32
CA LEU A 61 16.81 13.67 -10.19
C LEU A 61 15.63 12.85 -10.75
N SER A 62 15.88 11.61 -11.15
CA SER A 62 14.82 10.70 -11.58
C SER A 62 13.83 10.40 -10.46
N GLY A 63 14.32 10.09 -9.25
CA GLY A 63 13.50 9.85 -8.09
C GLY A 63 12.68 11.07 -7.69
N LEU A 64 13.28 12.27 -7.69
CA LEU A 64 12.58 13.51 -7.39
C LEU A 64 11.45 13.77 -8.41
N CYS A 65 11.72 13.64 -9.70
CA CYS A 65 10.71 13.78 -10.74
C CYS A 65 9.58 12.75 -10.58
N HIS A 66 9.91 11.47 -10.39
CA HIS A 66 8.94 10.40 -10.15
C HIS A 66 8.05 10.70 -8.93
N TRP A 67 8.64 11.07 -7.79
CA TRP A 67 7.89 11.28 -6.55
C TRP A 67 7.09 12.58 -6.58
N MET A 68 7.56 13.64 -7.23
CA MET A 68 6.74 14.84 -7.46
C MET A 68 5.49 14.52 -8.30
N LEU A 69 5.61 13.68 -9.32
CA LEU A 69 4.48 13.24 -10.14
C LEU A 69 3.57 12.25 -9.37
N SER A 70 4.13 11.26 -8.71
CA SER A 70 3.36 10.23 -7.99
C SER A 70 2.61 10.76 -6.76
N LEU A 71 3.08 11.85 -6.16
CA LEU A 71 2.46 12.51 -5.01
C LEU A 71 1.68 13.78 -5.42
N SER A 72 1.36 13.93 -6.71
CA SER A 72 0.61 15.11 -7.23
C SER A 72 -0.80 15.24 -6.66
N TRP A 73 -1.29 14.24 -5.95
CA TRP A 73 -2.54 14.28 -5.21
C TRP A 73 -2.45 15.05 -3.87
N MET A 74 -1.25 15.25 -3.30
CA MET A 74 -1.10 15.96 -2.02
C MET A 74 -1.65 17.40 -2.02
N PRO A 75 -1.52 18.21 -3.09
CA PRO A 75 -2.15 19.53 -3.18
C PRO A 75 -3.66 19.54 -2.98
N ALA A 76 -4.39 18.43 -3.20
CA ALA A 76 -5.83 18.36 -2.93
C ALA A 76 -6.19 18.66 -1.44
N ILE A 77 -5.24 18.49 -0.52
CA ILE A 77 -5.41 18.88 0.90
C ILE A 77 -5.76 20.39 1.03
N ILE A 78 -5.32 21.24 0.09
CA ILE A 78 -5.60 22.69 0.09
C ILE A 78 -7.09 22.95 -0.03
N GLU A 79 -7.81 22.14 -0.83
CA GLU A 79 -9.27 22.24 -1.00
C GLU A 79 -10.03 21.92 0.29
N ASN A 80 -9.38 21.21 1.21
CA ASN A 80 -9.88 20.89 2.54
C ASN A 80 -9.29 21.81 3.63
N ASN A 81 -9.01 23.09 3.28
CA ASN A 81 -8.47 24.14 4.15
C ASN A 81 -7.03 23.88 4.66
N GLY A 82 -6.27 23.01 4.00
CA GLY A 82 -4.83 22.87 4.29
C GLY A 82 -4.08 24.16 3.94
N PRO A 83 -3.14 24.63 4.79
CA PRO A 83 -2.36 25.83 4.52
C PRO A 83 -1.42 25.61 3.35
N TRP A 84 -1.70 26.22 2.20
CA TRP A 84 -1.02 25.97 0.93
C TRP A 84 0.53 26.01 1.00
N PRO A 85 1.19 26.93 1.75
CA PRO A 85 2.65 26.92 1.79
C PRO A 85 3.22 25.67 2.48
N LEU A 86 2.54 25.17 3.53
CA LEU A 86 2.96 23.97 4.25
C LEU A 86 2.66 22.72 3.45
N VAL A 87 1.56 22.68 2.69
CA VAL A 87 1.22 21.56 1.81
C VAL A 87 2.27 21.41 0.70
N PHE A 88 2.63 22.49 0.00
CA PHE A 88 3.66 22.45 -1.03
C PHE A 88 5.05 22.12 -0.47
N LEU A 89 5.40 22.70 0.69
CA LEU A 89 6.67 22.37 1.36
C LEU A 89 6.71 20.90 1.78
N GLY A 90 5.62 20.36 2.34
CA GLY A 90 5.50 18.97 2.74
C GLY A 90 5.58 18.02 1.54
N TRP A 91 4.89 18.31 0.45
CA TRP A 91 4.95 17.55 -0.80
C TRP A 91 6.38 17.49 -1.35
N PHE A 92 7.04 18.64 -1.49
CA PHE A 92 8.42 18.70 -1.96
C PHE A 92 9.40 17.98 -1.01
N ALA A 93 9.27 18.19 0.30
CA ALA A 93 10.12 17.55 1.29
C ALA A 93 9.97 16.02 1.28
N LEU A 94 8.74 15.51 1.15
CA LEU A 94 8.47 14.07 1.05
C LEU A 94 9.02 13.48 -0.24
N ALA A 95 8.86 14.19 -1.38
CA ALA A 95 9.43 13.78 -2.65
C ALA A 95 10.97 13.74 -2.58
N MET A 96 11.61 14.75 -1.96
CA MET A 96 13.05 14.75 -1.70
C MET A 96 13.48 13.60 -0.81
N TYR A 97 12.78 13.35 0.29
CA TYR A 97 13.05 12.21 1.19
C TYR A 97 13.07 10.90 0.41
N CYS A 98 12.06 10.66 -0.42
CA CYS A 98 11.99 9.47 -1.25
C CYS A 98 13.09 9.42 -2.33
N ALA A 99 13.45 10.57 -2.91
CA ALA A 99 14.51 10.67 -3.94
C ALA A 99 15.89 10.32 -3.40
N PHE A 100 16.17 10.52 -2.11
CA PHE A 100 17.44 10.12 -1.51
C PHE A 100 17.67 8.60 -1.56
N TYR A 101 16.62 7.78 -1.53
CA TYR A 101 16.76 6.33 -1.68
C TYR A 101 17.16 5.96 -3.12
N PHE A 102 16.67 6.69 -4.12
CA PHE A 102 17.14 6.55 -5.51
C PHE A 102 18.62 6.95 -5.64
N ALA A 103 19.01 8.05 -5.00
CA ALA A 103 20.42 8.48 -4.97
C ALA A 103 21.33 7.42 -4.35
N ALA A 104 20.90 6.84 -3.21
CA ALA A 104 21.63 5.77 -2.55
C ALA A 104 21.74 4.53 -3.44
N TYR A 105 20.65 4.14 -4.13
CA TYR A 105 20.69 3.05 -5.11
C TYR A 105 21.71 3.32 -6.21
N GLY A 106 21.66 4.49 -6.84
CA GLY A 106 22.59 4.85 -7.92
C GLY A 106 24.04 4.82 -7.49
N TRP A 107 24.32 5.28 -6.26
CA TRP A 107 25.67 5.24 -5.70
C TRP A 107 26.13 3.80 -5.42
N LEU A 108 25.31 3.00 -4.73
CA LEU A 108 25.62 1.61 -4.36
C LEU A 108 25.78 0.72 -5.61
N SER A 109 24.86 0.83 -6.58
CA SER A 109 24.91 0.07 -7.82
C SER A 109 26.19 0.40 -8.60
N SER A 110 26.51 1.68 -8.80
CA SER A 110 27.72 2.08 -9.50
C SER A 110 28.99 1.62 -8.78
N PHE A 111 29.02 1.72 -7.46
CA PHE A 111 30.14 1.25 -6.65
C PHE A 111 30.34 -0.26 -6.80
N LEU A 112 29.27 -1.04 -6.76
CA LEU A 112 29.28 -2.48 -6.93
C LEU A 112 29.87 -2.90 -8.30
N TRP A 113 29.36 -2.31 -9.39
CA TRP A 113 29.81 -2.63 -10.74
C TRP A 113 31.26 -2.22 -11.02
N ARG A 114 31.77 -1.18 -10.39
CA ARG A 114 33.17 -0.74 -10.51
C ARG A 114 34.15 -1.61 -9.75
N ARG A 115 33.75 -2.24 -8.65
CA ARG A 115 34.59 -3.15 -7.87
C ARG A 115 34.77 -4.54 -8.49
N ARG A 116 34.01 -4.85 -9.52
CA ARG A 116 34.10 -6.11 -10.25
C ARG A 116 35.49 -6.23 -10.93
N LYS A 117 36.33 -7.16 -10.42
CA LYS A 117 37.68 -7.37 -10.92
C LYS A 117 37.73 -8.21 -12.19
N ASP A 118 36.80 -9.16 -12.35
CA ASP A 118 36.80 -10.15 -13.43
C ASP A 118 35.53 -10.03 -14.30
N VAL A 119 35.72 -10.37 -15.59
CA VAL A 119 34.68 -10.32 -16.61
C VAL A 119 33.99 -11.67 -16.79
N THR A 120 33.99 -12.50 -15.75
CA THR A 120 33.26 -13.77 -15.75
C THR A 120 31.79 -13.55 -15.48
N TRP A 121 30.95 -14.53 -15.84
CA TRP A 121 29.50 -14.44 -15.67
C TRP A 121 29.07 -14.40 -14.17
N MET A 122 29.77 -15.12 -13.30
CA MET A 122 29.42 -15.20 -11.88
C MET A 122 29.40 -13.84 -11.16
N PRO A 123 30.46 -12.99 -11.27
CA PRO A 123 30.43 -11.66 -10.70
C PRO A 123 29.34 -10.75 -11.31
N SER A 124 29.00 -10.93 -12.59
CA SER A 124 27.94 -10.17 -13.22
C SER A 124 26.56 -10.55 -12.69
N VAL A 125 26.28 -11.84 -12.59
CA VAL A 125 25.05 -12.37 -11.99
C VAL A 125 24.93 -11.91 -10.54
N ALA A 126 26.01 -12.04 -9.76
CA ALA A 126 26.03 -11.59 -8.37
C ALA A 126 25.73 -10.08 -8.24
N CYS A 127 26.25 -9.24 -9.15
CA CYS A 127 25.92 -7.81 -9.16
C CYS A 127 24.43 -7.55 -9.44
N VAL A 128 23.81 -8.27 -10.38
CA VAL A 128 22.37 -8.11 -10.69
C VAL A 128 21.52 -8.52 -9.49
N PHE A 129 21.85 -9.62 -8.81
CA PHE A 129 21.16 -10.03 -7.57
C PHE A 129 21.40 -9.03 -6.43
N ALA A 130 22.61 -8.52 -6.29
CA ALA A 130 22.90 -7.49 -5.28
C ALA A 130 22.13 -6.19 -5.54
N GLU A 131 21.95 -5.77 -6.80
CA GLU A 131 21.10 -4.62 -7.15
C GLU A 131 19.65 -4.84 -6.69
N ALA A 132 19.12 -6.06 -6.86
CA ALA A 132 17.77 -6.40 -6.41
C ALA A 132 17.64 -6.35 -4.88
N VAL A 133 18.63 -6.89 -4.16
CA VAL A 133 18.68 -6.85 -2.69
C VAL A 133 18.83 -5.41 -2.17
N ILE A 134 19.70 -4.61 -2.81
CA ILE A 134 19.91 -3.20 -2.48
C ILE A 134 18.58 -2.44 -2.62
N TRP A 135 17.88 -2.60 -3.74
CA TRP A 135 16.60 -1.89 -3.96
C TRP A 135 15.54 -2.29 -2.92
N ALA A 136 15.31 -3.60 -2.74
CA ALA A 136 14.36 -4.11 -1.75
C ALA A 136 14.70 -3.64 -0.32
N GLY A 137 16.00 -3.61 0.02
CA GLY A 137 16.49 -3.07 1.28
C GLY A 137 16.22 -1.58 1.44
N LEU A 138 16.40 -0.79 0.38
CA LEU A 138 16.11 0.65 0.38
C LEU A 138 14.60 0.93 0.46
N GLU A 139 13.75 0.13 -0.19
CA GLU A 139 12.29 0.20 0.00
C GLU A 139 11.91 -0.11 1.46
N TYR A 140 12.50 -1.15 2.05
CA TYR A 140 12.27 -1.47 3.46
C TYR A 140 12.72 -0.34 4.39
N LEU A 141 13.89 0.25 4.17
CA LEU A 141 14.37 1.39 4.95
C LEU A 141 13.44 2.60 4.80
N ARG A 142 12.97 2.91 3.57
CA ARG A 142 12.00 3.98 3.32
C ARG A 142 10.67 3.75 4.06
N ALA A 143 10.26 2.49 4.16
CA ALA A 143 9.03 2.11 4.87
C ALA A 143 9.18 2.12 6.41
N THR A 144 10.40 2.30 6.95
CA THR A 144 10.63 2.15 8.39
C THR A 144 11.32 3.33 9.06
N LEU A 145 12.20 4.06 8.34
CA LEU A 145 12.93 5.20 8.90
C LEU A 145 12.02 6.43 9.05
N PHE A 146 12.18 7.19 10.14
CA PHE A 146 11.42 8.42 10.43
C PHE A 146 9.89 8.25 10.38
N SER A 147 9.36 7.21 11.01
CA SER A 147 8.00 6.67 10.91
C SER A 147 7.69 5.90 9.62
N GLY A 148 8.50 6.06 8.59
CA GLY A 148 8.39 5.37 7.32
C GLY A 148 7.36 5.99 6.36
N PHE A 149 7.63 5.81 5.05
CA PHE A 149 6.68 6.10 3.99
C PHE A 149 6.59 4.89 3.04
N ALA A 150 5.64 4.02 3.36
CA ALA A 150 5.41 2.74 2.69
C ALA A 150 4.42 2.91 1.52
N TRP A 151 4.83 3.62 0.46
CA TRP A 151 4.00 3.97 -0.69
C TRP A 151 4.70 3.59 -2.00
N ASN A 152 3.95 3.18 -3.02
CA ASN A 152 4.46 2.87 -4.37
C ASN A 152 5.77 2.04 -4.35
N PHE A 153 5.75 0.87 -3.70
CA PHE A 153 6.79 -0.15 -3.91
C PHE A 153 6.70 -0.66 -5.35
N LEU A 154 7.81 -1.08 -5.96
CA LEU A 154 7.74 -1.62 -7.33
C LEU A 154 6.74 -2.78 -7.45
N GLY A 155 6.63 -3.58 -6.40
CA GLY A 155 5.68 -4.70 -6.35
C GLY A 155 4.21 -4.28 -6.36
N THR A 156 3.86 -3.07 -5.89
CA THR A 156 2.46 -2.61 -5.86
C THR A 156 1.91 -2.27 -7.24
N ALA A 157 2.77 -2.05 -8.23
CA ALA A 157 2.34 -1.87 -9.63
C ALA A 157 1.56 -3.10 -10.16
N PHE A 158 1.70 -4.26 -9.53
CA PHE A 158 0.96 -5.48 -9.92
C PHE A 158 -0.34 -5.69 -9.15
N ALA A 159 -0.84 -4.70 -8.42
CA ALA A 159 -2.14 -4.82 -7.74
C ALA A 159 -3.30 -5.12 -8.71
N GLY A 160 -3.28 -4.55 -9.92
CA GLY A 160 -4.22 -4.86 -11.00
C GLY A 160 -3.96 -6.20 -11.72
N MET A 161 -2.83 -6.85 -11.46
CA MET A 161 -2.42 -8.13 -12.06
C MET A 161 -1.92 -9.11 -11.00
N PRO A 162 -2.79 -9.58 -10.07
CA PRO A 162 -2.41 -10.30 -8.86
C PRO A 162 -1.53 -11.53 -9.10
N SER A 163 -1.69 -12.21 -10.24
CA SER A 163 -0.88 -13.39 -10.60
C SER A 163 0.63 -13.10 -10.64
N PHE A 164 1.01 -11.86 -10.95
CA PHE A 164 2.42 -11.43 -10.94
C PHE A 164 2.89 -10.99 -9.53
N ALA A 165 1.96 -10.68 -8.64
CA ALA A 165 2.24 -10.30 -7.25
C ALA A 165 2.33 -11.49 -6.29
N THR A 166 1.97 -12.72 -6.72
CA THR A 166 1.97 -13.91 -5.86
C THR A 166 3.30 -14.22 -5.17
N PRO A 167 4.50 -13.86 -5.70
CA PRO A 167 5.76 -13.98 -4.96
C PRO A 167 5.79 -13.22 -3.62
N ALA A 168 4.87 -12.26 -3.41
CA ALA A 168 4.72 -11.57 -2.12
C ALA A 168 4.42 -12.52 -0.94
N ARG A 169 3.94 -13.74 -1.21
CA ARG A 169 3.79 -14.82 -0.19
C ARG A 169 5.08 -15.19 0.53
N PHE A 170 6.25 -15.00 -0.07
CA PHE A 170 7.54 -15.36 0.51
C PHE A 170 8.09 -14.31 1.47
N GLY A 171 8.22 -13.08 1.01
CA GLY A 171 8.86 -12.00 1.78
C GLY A 171 8.16 -10.65 1.58
N GLY A 172 6.85 -10.68 1.33
CA GLY A 172 6.04 -9.51 1.12
C GLY A 172 6.31 -8.84 -0.23
N VAL A 173 5.80 -7.64 -0.37
CA VAL A 173 5.96 -6.80 -1.57
C VAL A 173 7.42 -6.64 -1.99
N TYR A 174 8.35 -6.67 -1.04
CA TYR A 174 9.79 -6.54 -1.29
C TYR A 174 10.35 -7.65 -2.18
N THR A 175 9.78 -8.89 -2.09
CA THR A 175 10.15 -9.98 -3.00
C THR A 175 9.74 -9.66 -4.43
N VAL A 176 8.53 -9.14 -4.63
CA VAL A 176 8.06 -8.75 -5.96
C VAL A 176 8.92 -7.62 -6.50
N SER A 177 9.21 -6.60 -5.69
CA SER A 177 10.12 -5.51 -6.06
C SER A 177 11.50 -6.03 -6.47
N ALA A 178 12.07 -6.97 -5.73
CA ALA A 178 13.36 -7.57 -6.07
C ALA A 178 13.32 -8.29 -7.44
N LEU A 179 12.24 -9.03 -7.74
CA LEU A 179 12.07 -9.71 -9.03
C LEU A 179 11.92 -8.71 -10.19
N VAL A 180 11.24 -7.58 -9.97
CA VAL A 180 11.18 -6.47 -10.94
C VAL A 180 12.58 -5.93 -11.21
N VAL A 181 13.38 -5.69 -10.17
CA VAL A 181 14.75 -5.20 -10.32
C VAL A 181 15.63 -6.22 -11.04
N LEU A 182 15.49 -7.51 -10.76
CA LEU A 182 16.18 -8.58 -11.50
C LEU A 182 15.89 -8.51 -13.00
N LEU A 183 14.60 -8.36 -13.37
CA LEU A 183 14.20 -8.29 -14.78
C LEU A 183 14.75 -7.03 -15.45
N ASN A 184 14.65 -5.87 -14.80
CA ASN A 184 15.25 -4.63 -15.28
C ASN A 184 16.78 -4.78 -15.45
N GLY A 185 17.43 -5.51 -14.52
CA GLY A 185 18.85 -5.82 -14.56
C GLY A 185 19.25 -6.65 -15.78
N VAL A 186 18.42 -7.62 -16.17
CA VAL A 186 18.59 -8.40 -17.41
C VAL A 186 18.49 -7.47 -18.62
N PHE A 187 17.44 -6.66 -18.72
CA PHE A 187 17.29 -5.72 -19.84
C PHE A 187 18.40 -4.69 -19.92
N ALA A 188 18.85 -4.15 -18.79
CA ALA A 188 20.00 -3.23 -18.77
C ALA A 188 21.29 -3.91 -19.26
N THR A 189 21.50 -5.19 -18.93
CA THR A 189 22.63 -5.97 -19.42
C THR A 189 22.57 -6.15 -20.93
N LEU A 190 21.39 -6.52 -21.45
CA LEU A 190 21.18 -6.67 -22.90
C LEU A 190 21.37 -5.34 -23.64
N LEU A 191 20.79 -4.25 -23.13
CA LEU A 191 20.91 -2.90 -23.69
C LEU A 191 22.38 -2.48 -23.81
N LEU A 192 23.15 -2.63 -22.73
CA LEU A 192 24.57 -2.23 -22.72
C LEU A 192 25.42 -3.08 -23.64
N ARG A 193 25.10 -4.35 -23.88
CA ARG A 193 25.79 -5.20 -24.84
C ARG A 193 25.56 -4.75 -26.28
N VAL A 194 24.33 -4.31 -26.59
CA VAL A 194 24.04 -3.82 -27.96
C VAL A 194 24.69 -2.49 -28.24
N PHE A 195 24.67 -1.55 -27.30
CA PHE A 195 25.02 -0.16 -27.53
C PHE A 195 26.41 0.26 -27.00
N SER A 196 27.05 -0.50 -26.10
CA SER A 196 28.37 -0.14 -25.56
C SER A 196 29.50 -0.83 -26.29
N PRO A 197 30.37 -0.08 -27.00
CA PRO A 197 31.57 -0.64 -27.67
C PRO A 197 32.51 -1.35 -26.68
N VAL A 198 32.64 -0.81 -25.46
CA VAL A 198 33.48 -1.38 -24.39
C VAL A 198 32.98 -2.76 -23.95
N MET A 199 31.67 -2.96 -23.88
CA MET A 199 31.09 -4.26 -23.56
C MET A 199 31.18 -5.24 -24.73
N ARG A 200 31.07 -4.76 -25.97
CA ARG A 200 31.26 -5.60 -27.17
C ARG A 200 32.69 -6.16 -27.28
N CYS A 201 33.72 -5.32 -27.11
CA CYS A 201 35.10 -5.77 -27.16
C CYS A 201 35.46 -6.81 -26.10
N ARG A 202 34.86 -6.73 -24.93
CA ARG A 202 35.06 -7.71 -23.85
C ARG A 202 34.43 -9.07 -24.14
N VAL A 203 33.38 -9.13 -24.96
CA VAL A 203 32.73 -10.38 -25.40
C VAL A 203 33.47 -11.02 -26.59
N GLN A 204 34.09 -10.21 -27.47
CA GLN A 204 34.80 -10.70 -28.66
C GLN A 204 36.19 -11.25 -28.36
N SER A 205 36.80 -10.92 -27.23
CA SER A 205 38.14 -11.39 -26.86
C SER A 205 38.20 -12.78 -26.24
N GLY A 206 37.08 -13.44 -26.02
CA GLY A 206 36.99 -14.82 -25.51
C GLY A 206 36.32 -15.73 -26.53
N ALA A 207 36.93 -16.90 -26.79
CA ALA A 207 36.41 -17.89 -27.73
C ALA A 207 34.87 -18.01 -27.67
N ASP A 208 34.18 -18.04 -28.80
CA ASP A 208 32.72 -18.00 -29.00
C ASP A 208 31.85 -18.83 -28.03
N ARG A 209 32.41 -19.90 -27.47
CA ARG A 209 31.74 -20.79 -26.57
C ARG A 209 31.64 -20.22 -25.13
N ILE A 210 32.71 -19.60 -24.63
CA ILE A 210 32.77 -18.99 -23.28
C ILE A 210 31.89 -17.74 -23.25
N GLY A 211 31.94 -16.92 -24.32
CA GLY A 211 31.07 -15.74 -24.44
C GLY A 211 29.58 -16.07 -24.41
N ARG A 212 29.17 -17.16 -25.07
CA ARG A 212 27.77 -17.63 -25.03
C ARG A 212 27.35 -18.16 -23.64
N LEU A 213 28.21 -18.91 -22.95
CA LEU A 213 27.96 -19.38 -21.59
C LEU A 213 27.83 -18.23 -20.59
N VAL A 214 28.69 -17.19 -20.73
CA VAL A 214 28.57 -15.95 -19.94
C VAL A 214 27.22 -15.28 -20.16
N GLN A 215 26.80 -15.18 -21.42
CA GLN A 215 25.51 -14.55 -21.76
C GLN A 215 24.32 -15.33 -21.22
N ILE A 216 24.33 -16.65 -21.34
CA ILE A 216 23.28 -17.53 -20.81
C ILE A 216 23.22 -17.39 -19.27
N GLY A 217 24.37 -17.36 -18.59
CA GLY A 217 24.40 -17.20 -17.13
C GLY A 217 23.84 -15.84 -16.67
N GLU A 218 24.25 -14.74 -17.29
CA GLU A 218 23.84 -13.39 -16.87
C GLU A 218 22.36 -13.07 -17.11
N THR A 219 21.73 -13.70 -18.10
CA THR A 219 20.31 -13.48 -18.43
C THR A 219 19.44 -14.64 -18.00
N GLY A 220 19.88 -15.88 -18.22
CA GLY A 220 19.08 -17.08 -17.96
C GLY A 220 18.86 -17.36 -16.47
N ILE A 221 19.89 -17.18 -15.62
CA ILE A 221 19.74 -17.44 -14.19
C ILE A 221 18.75 -16.49 -13.52
N PRO A 222 18.81 -15.15 -13.71
CA PRO A 222 17.79 -14.26 -13.17
C PRO A 222 16.38 -14.57 -13.69
N LEU A 223 16.23 -14.85 -15.00
CA LEU A 223 14.93 -15.21 -15.58
C LEU A 223 14.38 -16.52 -14.99
N LEU A 224 15.24 -17.53 -14.81
CA LEU A 224 14.83 -18.78 -14.16
C LEU A 224 14.36 -18.54 -12.73
N VAL A 225 15.06 -17.72 -11.96
CA VAL A 225 14.68 -17.37 -10.59
C VAL A 225 13.31 -16.66 -10.58
N ILE A 226 13.07 -15.72 -11.49
CA ILE A 226 11.77 -15.04 -11.63
C ILE A 226 10.67 -16.06 -11.91
N LEU A 227 10.86 -16.95 -12.88
CA LEU A 227 9.88 -17.99 -13.24
C LEU A 227 9.59 -18.96 -12.10
N VAL A 228 10.63 -19.38 -11.36
CA VAL A 228 10.48 -20.24 -10.17
C VAL A 228 9.65 -19.56 -9.09
N PHE A 229 9.96 -18.30 -8.76
CA PHE A 229 9.19 -17.56 -7.74
C PHE A 229 7.75 -17.33 -8.16
N LEU A 230 7.50 -16.98 -9.43
CA LEU A 230 6.13 -16.87 -9.97
C LEU A 230 5.40 -18.19 -9.92
N GLY A 231 6.04 -19.29 -10.35
CA GLY A 231 5.45 -20.63 -10.35
C GLY A 231 5.08 -21.11 -8.94
N ILE A 232 6.01 -20.98 -7.98
CA ILE A 232 5.77 -21.38 -6.60
C ILE A 232 4.75 -20.45 -5.94
N GLY A 233 4.82 -19.12 -6.15
CA GLY A 233 3.87 -18.16 -5.62
C GLY A 233 2.44 -18.44 -6.08
N ASN A 234 2.24 -18.67 -7.38
CA ASN A 234 0.93 -19.05 -7.95
C ASN A 234 0.43 -20.40 -7.41
N ARG A 235 1.33 -21.37 -7.20
CA ARG A 235 0.98 -22.64 -6.56
C ARG A 235 0.53 -22.44 -5.12
N MET A 236 1.27 -21.67 -4.31
CA MET A 236 0.91 -21.37 -2.92
C MET A 236 -0.46 -20.71 -2.79
N VAL A 237 -0.81 -19.81 -3.71
CA VAL A 237 -2.11 -19.16 -3.74
C VAL A 237 -3.20 -20.19 -4.06
N ARG A 238 -3.01 -21.04 -5.06
CA ARG A 238 -3.96 -22.10 -5.43
C ARG A 238 -4.13 -23.14 -4.32
N ASP A 239 -3.02 -23.62 -3.75
CA ASP A 239 -3.06 -24.60 -2.67
C ASP A 239 -3.69 -23.99 -1.39
N GLY A 240 -3.42 -22.73 -1.13
CA GLY A 240 -4.09 -21.95 -0.08
C GLY A 240 -5.60 -21.85 -0.33
N ALA A 241 -6.04 -21.70 -1.57
CA ALA A 241 -7.47 -21.73 -1.94
C ALA A 241 -8.07 -23.15 -1.83
N ALA A 242 -7.27 -24.19 -2.08
CA ALA A 242 -7.70 -25.59 -2.07
C ALA A 242 -7.52 -26.30 -0.72
N ALA A 243 -6.94 -25.66 0.32
CA ALA A 243 -6.69 -26.29 1.61
C ALA A 243 -8.00 -26.82 2.24
N ARG A 244 -8.21 -28.13 2.15
CA ARG A 244 -9.45 -28.84 2.51
C ARG A 244 -9.58 -29.16 4.00
N SER A 245 -8.54 -28.87 4.79
CA SER A 245 -8.46 -29.30 6.21
C SER A 245 -9.30 -28.47 7.18
N VAL A 246 -9.73 -27.27 6.80
CA VAL A 246 -10.56 -26.39 7.63
C VAL A 246 -11.86 -26.08 6.91
N LYS A 247 -13.01 -26.38 7.54
CA LYS A 247 -14.32 -26.03 6.96
C LYS A 247 -14.40 -24.50 6.83
N PRO A 248 -14.71 -23.97 5.64
CA PRO A 248 -14.84 -22.53 5.47
C PRO A 248 -15.99 -21.97 6.33
N VAL A 249 -15.79 -20.78 6.85
CA VAL A 249 -16.81 -19.95 7.48
C VAL A 249 -17.25 -18.92 6.47
N HIS A 250 -18.54 -18.79 6.29
CA HIS A 250 -19.15 -17.78 5.42
C HIS A 250 -19.70 -16.66 6.30
N LEU A 251 -19.11 -15.47 6.20
CA LEU A 251 -19.52 -14.28 6.92
C LEU A 251 -20.12 -13.28 5.93
N ARG A 252 -21.40 -12.97 6.04
CA ARG A 252 -22.04 -11.92 5.24
C ARG A 252 -21.72 -10.57 5.85
N VAL A 253 -20.99 -9.75 5.09
CA VAL A 253 -20.54 -8.43 5.53
C VAL A 253 -21.20 -7.36 4.68
N ALA A 254 -21.82 -6.38 5.33
CA ALA A 254 -22.31 -5.16 4.69
C ALA A 254 -21.27 -4.05 4.85
N LEU A 255 -20.78 -3.53 3.74
CA LEU A 255 -19.82 -2.45 3.65
C LEU A 255 -20.58 -1.16 3.30
N VAL A 256 -20.48 -0.14 4.16
CA VAL A 256 -21.30 1.07 4.04
C VAL A 256 -20.41 2.29 3.82
N GLN A 257 -20.46 2.85 2.61
CA GLN A 257 -19.76 4.07 2.19
C GLN A 257 -20.72 5.26 2.23
N ARG A 258 -20.51 6.20 3.15
CA ARG A 258 -21.38 7.37 3.32
C ARG A 258 -21.02 8.52 2.38
N ASN A 259 -19.75 8.67 2.05
CA ASN A 259 -19.20 9.81 1.35
C ASN A 259 -19.54 11.14 2.06
N ALA A 260 -19.19 11.23 3.34
CA ALA A 260 -19.29 12.47 4.09
C ALA A 260 -18.15 13.40 3.66
N PRO A 261 -18.40 14.71 3.51
CA PRO A 261 -17.34 15.69 3.27
C PRO A 261 -16.26 15.63 4.36
N CYS A 262 -15.03 16.00 4.02
CA CYS A 262 -13.99 16.21 5.01
C CYS A 262 -14.47 17.22 6.08
N CYS A 263 -14.23 16.95 7.36
CA CYS A 263 -14.72 17.72 8.50
C CYS A 263 -14.34 19.22 8.47
N PHE A 264 -13.35 19.60 7.68
CA PHE A 264 -12.91 20.97 7.50
C PHE A 264 -13.56 21.70 6.31
N LYS A 265 -14.37 21.00 5.48
CA LYS A 265 -15.16 21.64 4.42
C LYS A 265 -16.40 22.32 5.02
N PRO A 266 -16.56 23.65 4.92
CA PRO A 266 -17.80 24.29 5.34
C PRO A 266 -18.96 23.82 4.46
N GLY A 267 -20.08 23.43 5.05
CA GLY A 267 -21.34 23.48 4.32
C GLY A 267 -22.24 22.27 4.23
N SER A 268 -21.90 21.08 4.68
CA SER A 268 -22.90 19.99 4.72
C SER A 268 -23.24 19.59 6.15
N LYS A 269 -24.33 20.14 6.69
CA LYS A 269 -24.92 19.68 7.95
C LYS A 269 -25.90 18.53 7.68
N GLU A 270 -25.47 17.52 6.90
CA GLU A 270 -26.27 16.32 6.78
C GLU A 270 -26.28 15.59 8.13
N ASN A 271 -27.47 15.19 8.57
CA ASN A 271 -27.59 14.36 9.77
C ASN A 271 -26.97 12.97 9.52
N ALA A 272 -25.82 12.71 10.16
CA ALA A 272 -25.10 11.45 10.01
C ALA A 272 -25.97 10.23 10.34
N TYR A 273 -26.81 10.32 11.37
CA TYR A 273 -27.70 9.25 11.77
C TYR A 273 -28.68 8.89 10.65
N GLU A 274 -29.31 9.88 10.02
CA GLU A 274 -30.24 9.64 8.93
C GLU A 274 -29.54 9.14 7.66
N ALA A 275 -28.35 9.70 7.35
CA ALA A 275 -27.58 9.28 6.19
C ALA A 275 -27.14 7.81 6.28
N PHE A 276 -26.55 7.41 7.40
CA PHE A 276 -26.21 6.00 7.64
C PHE A 276 -27.47 5.13 7.73
N GLY A 277 -28.53 5.63 8.37
CA GLY A 277 -29.77 4.91 8.52
C GLY A 277 -30.36 4.48 7.18
N ARG A 278 -30.46 5.39 6.20
CA ARG A 278 -30.94 5.08 4.86
C ARG A 278 -30.10 4.02 4.15
N LEU A 279 -28.79 4.10 4.29
CA LEU A 279 -27.87 3.12 3.70
C LEU A 279 -27.99 1.74 4.37
N ILE A 280 -28.14 1.71 5.68
CA ILE A 280 -28.30 0.47 6.45
C ILE A 280 -29.65 -0.18 6.18
N ASP A 281 -30.74 0.59 6.01
CA ASP A 281 -32.05 0.06 5.65
C ASP A 281 -32.02 -0.70 4.32
N SER A 282 -31.18 -0.27 3.39
CA SER A 282 -31.07 -0.94 2.08
C SER A 282 -30.51 -2.38 2.17
N VAL A 283 -29.86 -2.75 3.28
CA VAL A 283 -29.30 -4.09 3.50
C VAL A 283 -30.10 -4.93 4.50
N ALA A 284 -31.17 -4.38 5.09
CA ALA A 284 -31.96 -5.04 6.12
C ALA A 284 -32.56 -6.39 5.66
N ALA A 285 -32.99 -6.48 4.39
CA ALA A 285 -33.54 -7.70 3.80
C ALA A 285 -32.52 -8.85 3.73
N VAL A 286 -31.22 -8.54 3.60
CA VAL A 286 -30.14 -9.53 3.50
C VAL A 286 -29.73 -10.07 4.87
N LYS A 287 -29.97 -9.32 5.94
CA LYS A 287 -29.56 -9.65 7.32
C LYS A 287 -28.08 -10.03 7.40
N PRO A 288 -27.16 -9.10 7.20
CA PRO A 288 -25.72 -9.38 7.27
C PRO A 288 -25.32 -9.82 8.69
N ASP A 289 -24.25 -10.59 8.82
CA ASP A 289 -23.69 -10.98 10.11
C ASP A 289 -22.93 -9.82 10.76
N LEU A 290 -22.27 -9.02 9.91
CA LEU A 290 -21.42 -7.88 10.29
C LEU A 290 -21.72 -6.68 9.39
N VAL A 291 -21.89 -5.51 9.97
CA VAL A 291 -21.89 -4.21 9.29
C VAL A 291 -20.55 -3.54 9.54
N VAL A 292 -19.94 -2.97 8.52
CA VAL A 292 -18.69 -2.20 8.64
C VAL A 292 -18.93 -0.78 8.13
N LEU A 293 -18.68 0.19 8.98
CA LEU A 293 -18.65 1.61 8.68
C LEU A 293 -17.18 2.09 8.59
N ALA A 294 -16.97 3.16 7.85
CA ALA A 294 -15.65 3.70 7.61
C ALA A 294 -14.98 4.35 8.84
N GLU A 295 -13.74 4.80 8.68
CA GLU A 295 -13.01 5.65 9.62
C GLU A 295 -13.83 6.93 9.92
N SER A 296 -13.80 7.36 11.18
CA SER A 296 -14.51 8.55 11.68
C SER A 296 -16.05 8.51 11.55
N ALA A 297 -16.66 7.36 11.22
CA ALA A 297 -18.12 7.26 11.06
C ALA A 297 -18.89 7.63 12.32
N MET A 298 -18.32 7.40 13.51
CA MET A 298 -18.92 7.69 14.81
C MET A 298 -18.53 9.06 15.37
N ALA A 299 -17.68 9.83 14.70
CA ALA A 299 -17.15 11.11 15.23
C ALA A 299 -18.24 12.11 15.62
N GLU A 300 -19.35 12.17 14.85
CA GLU A 300 -20.48 13.06 15.15
C GLU A 300 -21.31 12.62 16.39
N PHE A 301 -21.07 11.41 16.90
CA PHE A 301 -21.78 10.84 18.06
C PHE A 301 -20.94 10.84 19.33
N GLY A 302 -19.73 11.42 19.28
CA GLY A 302 -18.78 11.50 20.39
C GLY A 302 -17.81 10.31 20.43
N SER A 303 -17.17 10.09 21.60
CA SER A 303 -16.28 8.94 21.77
C SER A 303 -17.02 7.63 21.51
N VAL A 304 -16.35 6.65 20.93
CA VAL A 304 -16.89 5.30 20.69
C VAL A 304 -17.41 4.61 21.96
N ARG A 305 -16.99 5.08 23.15
CA ARG A 305 -17.47 4.59 24.47
C ARG A 305 -18.69 5.33 24.98
N SER A 306 -19.09 6.44 24.34
CA SER A 306 -20.22 7.24 24.80
C SER A 306 -21.54 6.47 24.71
N PHE A 307 -22.49 6.79 25.59
CA PHE A 307 -23.84 6.25 25.50
C PHE A 307 -24.48 6.55 24.16
N ARG A 308 -24.31 7.77 23.65
CA ARG A 308 -24.84 8.17 22.34
C ARG A 308 -24.30 7.30 21.19
N ALA A 309 -23.01 6.97 21.20
CA ALA A 309 -22.41 6.09 20.19
C ALA A 309 -22.99 4.66 20.31
N GLN A 310 -23.21 4.17 21.52
CA GLN A 310 -23.81 2.86 21.75
C GLN A 310 -25.31 2.82 21.35
N ASP A 311 -26.08 3.88 21.62
CA ASP A 311 -27.47 4.01 21.17
C ASP A 311 -27.58 4.01 19.65
N VAL A 312 -26.68 4.73 18.97
CA VAL A 312 -26.60 4.74 17.51
C VAL A 312 -26.22 3.37 16.96
N ALA A 313 -25.24 2.70 17.57
CA ALA A 313 -24.86 1.34 17.21
C ALA A 313 -26.01 0.35 17.40
N GLN A 314 -26.80 0.48 18.49
CA GLN A 314 -28.01 -0.30 18.72
C GLN A 314 -29.01 -0.11 17.58
N ALA A 315 -29.34 1.15 17.25
CA ALA A 315 -30.29 1.46 16.20
C ALA A 315 -29.84 0.91 14.82
N PHE A 316 -28.53 0.99 14.50
CA PHE A 316 -28.01 0.47 13.25
C PHE A 316 -28.05 -1.06 13.19
N LEU A 317 -27.73 -1.73 14.28
CA LEU A 317 -27.83 -3.18 14.39
C LEU A 317 -29.27 -3.67 14.33
N ASP A 318 -30.23 -2.95 14.93
CA ASP A 318 -31.66 -3.30 14.86
C ASP A 318 -32.20 -3.14 13.44
N ARG A 319 -31.85 -2.05 12.76
CA ARG A 319 -32.28 -1.78 11.37
C ARG A 319 -31.71 -2.80 10.38
N SER A 320 -30.42 -3.12 10.49
CA SER A 320 -29.75 -4.07 9.58
C SER A 320 -30.08 -5.53 9.87
N GLY A 321 -30.53 -5.84 11.07
CA GLY A 321 -30.65 -7.21 11.58
C GLY A 321 -29.31 -7.89 11.87
N ALA A 322 -28.18 -7.17 11.78
CA ALA A 322 -26.84 -7.70 12.04
C ALA A 322 -26.60 -7.97 13.54
N ARG A 323 -25.65 -8.85 13.82
CA ARG A 323 -25.20 -9.13 15.20
C ARG A 323 -24.03 -8.25 15.62
N TYR A 324 -23.22 -7.79 14.66
CA TYR A 324 -21.98 -7.04 14.90
C TYR A 324 -21.91 -5.80 14.02
N LEU A 325 -21.31 -4.76 14.59
CA LEU A 325 -20.97 -3.52 13.89
C LEU A 325 -19.51 -3.16 14.19
N ILE A 326 -18.71 -2.94 13.16
CA ILE A 326 -17.41 -2.29 13.27
C ILE A 326 -17.54 -0.86 12.73
N ALA A 327 -17.11 0.13 13.51
CA ALA A 327 -17.18 1.53 13.12
C ALA A 327 -15.98 2.32 13.63
N GLY A 328 -15.48 3.24 12.81
CA GLY A 328 -14.39 4.14 13.17
C GLY A 328 -14.86 5.36 13.94
N GLY A 329 -14.04 5.84 14.88
CA GLY A 329 -14.30 7.06 15.65
C GLY A 329 -13.18 7.36 16.64
N ASP A 330 -13.35 8.40 17.44
CA ASP A 330 -12.39 8.73 18.48
C ASP A 330 -12.64 7.92 19.75
N ASP A 331 -11.57 7.44 20.38
CA ASP A 331 -11.63 6.88 21.74
C ASP A 331 -10.83 7.78 22.69
N ILE A 332 -11.46 8.22 23.76
CA ILE A 332 -10.84 9.08 24.78
C ILE A 332 -10.68 8.29 26.07
N VAL A 333 -9.44 7.95 26.41
CA VAL A 333 -9.09 7.16 27.60
C VAL A 333 -8.01 7.91 28.40
N SER A 334 -8.25 8.17 29.66
CA SER A 334 -7.27 8.82 30.55
C SER A 334 -6.67 10.10 29.95
N ASN A 335 -7.51 10.98 29.42
CA ASN A 335 -7.14 12.24 28.77
C ASN A 335 -6.21 12.09 27.53
N ARG A 336 -6.28 10.91 26.88
CA ARG A 336 -5.59 10.64 25.62
C ARG A 336 -6.63 10.31 24.55
N THR A 337 -6.48 10.93 23.38
CA THR A 337 -7.34 10.69 22.23
C THR A 337 -6.65 9.74 21.27
N TYR A 338 -7.39 8.74 20.81
CA TYR A 338 -6.96 7.73 19.85
C TYR A 338 -7.90 7.73 18.65
N ASN A 339 -7.35 7.58 17.46
CA ASN A 339 -8.12 7.14 16.29
C ASN A 339 -8.41 5.65 16.48
N ALA A 340 -9.68 5.26 16.48
CA ALA A 340 -10.10 3.94 16.92
C ALA A 340 -11.08 3.27 15.95
N ALA A 341 -11.05 1.94 15.92
CA ALA A 341 -12.11 1.08 15.42
C ALA A 341 -12.80 0.40 16.61
N ALA A 342 -14.11 0.49 16.68
CA ALA A 342 -14.91 -0.10 17.74
C ALA A 342 -15.74 -1.27 17.22
N LEU A 343 -15.75 -2.39 17.97
CA LEU A 343 -16.64 -3.51 17.74
C LEU A 343 -17.81 -3.42 18.70
N TYR A 344 -19.01 -3.25 18.16
CA TYR A 344 -20.27 -3.34 18.89
C TYR A 344 -20.95 -4.69 18.62
N ALA A 345 -21.55 -5.29 19.64
CA ALA A 345 -22.21 -6.57 19.54
C ALA A 345 -23.59 -6.56 20.22
N LYS A 346 -24.58 -7.18 19.60
CA LYS A 346 -25.87 -7.46 20.26
C LYS A 346 -25.67 -8.46 21.39
N ASP A 347 -26.18 -8.12 22.58
CA ASP A 347 -26.11 -8.94 23.79
C ASP A 347 -27.52 -9.41 24.21
N GLY A 348 -28.18 -10.14 23.30
CA GLY A 348 -29.54 -10.64 23.52
C GLY A 348 -30.53 -9.53 23.84
N GLU A 349 -31.28 -9.69 24.92
CA GLU A 349 -32.28 -8.70 25.41
C GLU A 349 -31.64 -7.49 26.12
N LYS A 350 -30.33 -7.54 26.43
CA LYS A 350 -29.63 -6.46 27.13
C LYS A 350 -29.23 -5.29 26.23
N GLY A 351 -29.54 -5.38 24.93
CA GLY A 351 -29.21 -4.33 23.96
C GLY A 351 -27.87 -4.54 23.30
N VAL A 352 -27.12 -3.45 23.03
CA VAL A 352 -25.81 -3.47 22.43
C VAL A 352 -24.73 -3.13 23.45
N ARG A 353 -23.64 -3.86 23.41
CA ARG A 353 -22.42 -3.55 24.17
C ARG A 353 -21.26 -3.21 23.25
N LEU A 354 -20.40 -2.32 23.70
CA LEU A 354 -19.07 -2.17 23.14
C LEU A 354 -18.24 -3.41 23.50
N ALA A 355 -17.98 -4.27 22.52
CA ALA A 355 -17.33 -5.55 22.75
C ALA A 355 -15.81 -5.40 22.82
N ASP A 356 -15.22 -4.56 21.95
CA ASP A 356 -13.77 -4.33 21.88
C ASP A 356 -13.45 -3.01 21.17
N VAL A 357 -12.22 -2.49 21.36
CA VAL A 357 -11.72 -1.28 20.71
C VAL A 357 -10.28 -1.48 20.29
N TYR A 358 -9.99 -1.19 19.04
CA TYR A 358 -8.64 -1.10 18.49
C TYR A 358 -8.24 0.36 18.37
N HIS A 359 -7.04 0.69 18.77
CA HIS A 359 -6.43 2.01 18.59
C HIS A 359 -5.37 1.93 17.48
N LYS A 360 -5.41 2.87 16.54
CA LYS A 360 -4.46 2.98 15.44
C LYS A 360 -3.03 2.94 15.94
N GLN A 361 -2.21 2.04 15.39
CA GLN A 361 -0.82 1.86 15.80
C GLN A 361 0.11 2.80 15.03
N HIS A 362 -0.12 2.97 13.73
CA HIS A 362 0.73 3.75 12.84
C HIS A 362 0.03 5.05 12.44
N LEU A 363 0.38 6.12 13.17
CA LEU A 363 -0.20 7.45 12.97
C LEU A 363 0.44 8.16 11.78
N VAL A 364 -0.37 8.97 11.08
CA VAL A 364 0.08 9.79 9.95
C VAL A 364 0.80 11.05 10.47
N PRO A 365 2.10 11.24 10.14
CA PRO A 365 2.82 12.46 10.50
C PRO A 365 2.12 13.70 9.92
N PHE A 366 2.06 14.78 10.72
CA PHE A 366 1.40 16.05 10.41
C PHE A 366 -0.13 15.98 10.20
N GLY A 367 -0.72 14.81 10.05
CA GLY A 367 -2.17 14.59 10.01
C GLY A 367 -2.75 14.26 11.38
N GLU A 368 -2.14 13.30 12.07
CA GLU A 368 -2.62 12.77 13.35
C GLU A 368 -1.70 13.09 14.53
N TYR A 369 -0.44 13.40 14.27
CA TYR A 369 0.50 13.91 15.26
C TYR A 369 1.53 14.82 14.60
N ILE A 370 2.13 15.70 15.38
CA ILE A 370 3.22 16.56 14.91
C ILE A 370 4.55 16.00 15.43
N PRO A 371 5.49 15.63 14.55
CA PRO A 371 6.81 15.21 14.98
C PRO A 371 7.48 16.28 15.86
N LEU A 372 8.11 15.85 16.98
CA LEU A 372 8.80 16.70 17.95
C LEU A 372 7.90 17.65 18.76
N ASP A 373 6.58 17.59 18.70
CA ASP A 373 5.67 18.44 19.47
C ASP A 373 5.85 18.28 20.99
N LYS A 374 6.27 17.10 21.44
CA LYS A 374 6.61 16.83 22.85
C LYS A 374 7.84 17.58 23.32
N VAL A 375 8.77 17.90 22.41
CA VAL A 375 10.00 18.67 22.69
C VAL A 375 9.75 20.16 22.47
N PHE A 376 8.98 20.49 21.43
CA PHE A 376 8.64 21.85 21.02
C PHE A 376 7.12 22.02 20.96
N PRO A 377 6.42 22.28 22.08
CA PRO A 377 4.95 22.34 22.13
C PRO A 377 4.32 23.36 21.18
N ALA A 378 5.05 24.42 20.82
CA ALA A 378 4.57 25.39 19.83
C ALA A 378 4.27 24.78 18.45
N LEU A 379 4.87 23.63 18.12
CA LEU A 379 4.63 22.92 16.87
C LEU A 379 3.21 22.33 16.80
N GLN A 380 2.53 22.10 17.92
CA GLN A 380 1.14 21.63 17.93
C GLN A 380 0.18 22.57 17.19
N ARG A 381 0.53 23.86 17.07
CA ARG A 381 -0.24 24.82 16.26
C ARG A 381 -0.29 24.49 14.77
N LEU A 382 0.61 23.59 14.31
CA LEU A 382 0.63 23.09 12.93
C LEU A 382 -0.31 21.88 12.72
N SER A 383 -0.89 21.35 13.80
CA SER A 383 -1.81 20.21 13.71
C SER A 383 -3.14 20.66 13.11
N PRO A 384 -3.63 20.02 12.04
CA PRO A 384 -4.95 20.34 11.47
C PRO A 384 -6.10 20.00 12.42
N ILE A 385 -5.90 19.03 13.34
CA ILE A 385 -6.93 18.59 14.30
C ILE A 385 -6.74 19.23 15.68
N GLY A 386 -5.74 20.12 15.84
CA GLY A 386 -5.49 20.87 17.08
C GLY A 386 -4.90 20.06 18.26
N VAL A 387 -4.79 18.73 18.10
CA VAL A 387 -4.22 17.80 19.10
C VAL A 387 -3.36 16.74 18.41
N SER A 388 -2.41 16.17 19.15
CA SER A 388 -1.70 14.96 18.68
C SER A 388 -2.36 13.73 19.27
N LEU A 389 -2.69 12.79 18.41
CA LEU A 389 -3.25 11.49 18.79
C LEU A 389 -2.17 10.58 19.38
N TYR A 390 -2.60 9.55 20.09
CA TYR A 390 -1.72 8.55 20.67
C TYR A 390 -1.78 7.24 19.87
N SER A 391 -0.63 6.60 19.75
CA SER A 391 -0.51 5.29 19.11
C SER A 391 -1.02 4.18 20.03
N GLY A 392 -1.73 3.22 19.44
CA GLY A 392 -2.26 2.05 20.12
C GLY A 392 -1.34 0.82 20.11
N LYS A 393 -1.96 -0.33 20.40
CA LYS A 393 -1.32 -1.64 20.39
C LYS A 393 -2.10 -2.60 19.50
N PRO A 394 -1.46 -3.66 18.97
CA PRO A 394 -2.15 -4.66 18.17
C PRO A 394 -3.25 -5.36 18.99
N ASN A 395 -4.40 -5.56 18.36
CA ASN A 395 -5.54 -6.27 18.91
C ASN A 395 -6.26 -7.05 17.81
N LEU A 396 -7.03 -8.09 18.20
CA LEU A 396 -7.92 -8.83 17.31
C LEU A 396 -9.33 -8.81 17.89
N PHE A 397 -10.30 -8.45 17.06
CA PHE A 397 -11.71 -8.62 17.39
C PHE A 397 -12.13 -10.08 17.23
N SER A 398 -13.11 -10.51 18.02
CA SER A 398 -13.71 -11.85 17.90
C SER A 398 -15.20 -11.72 17.64
N VAL A 399 -15.68 -12.34 16.57
CA VAL A 399 -17.09 -12.43 16.23
C VAL A 399 -17.50 -13.90 16.17
N ILE A 400 -18.67 -14.22 16.70
CA ILE A 400 -19.22 -15.58 16.67
C ILE A 400 -20.26 -15.65 15.57
N THR A 401 -20.06 -16.56 14.65
CA THR A 401 -20.97 -16.82 13.53
C THR A 401 -22.23 -17.55 13.97
N GLY A 402 -23.23 -17.62 13.09
CA GLY A 402 -24.50 -18.29 13.40
C GLY A 402 -24.36 -19.78 13.73
N ASP A 403 -23.30 -20.44 13.24
CA ASP A 403 -22.96 -21.83 13.52
C ASP A 403 -22.02 -22.02 14.74
N GLY A 404 -21.80 -20.94 15.51
CA GLY A 404 -21.05 -20.97 16.79
C GLY A 404 -19.54 -20.88 16.67
N ARG A 405 -18.97 -20.76 15.45
CA ARG A 405 -17.53 -20.65 15.25
C ARG A 405 -17.04 -19.23 15.49
N SER A 406 -15.83 -19.10 16.04
CA SER A 406 -15.18 -17.81 16.26
C SER A 406 -14.37 -17.41 15.03
N VAL A 407 -14.54 -16.17 14.57
CA VAL A 407 -13.73 -15.53 13.54
C VAL A 407 -12.93 -14.40 14.17
N LYS A 408 -11.61 -14.44 14.01
CA LYS A 408 -10.69 -13.40 14.50
C LYS A 408 -10.44 -12.37 13.41
N ILE A 409 -10.81 -11.14 13.65
CA ILE A 409 -10.69 -10.01 12.73
C ILE A 409 -9.56 -9.10 13.19
N ALA A 410 -8.61 -8.82 12.30
CA ALA A 410 -7.61 -7.78 12.54
C ALA A 410 -8.14 -6.45 12.01
N PRO A 411 -8.46 -5.47 12.87
CA PRO A 411 -8.77 -4.13 12.43
C PRO A 411 -7.49 -3.39 12.03
N LEU A 412 -7.56 -2.64 10.94
CA LEU A 412 -6.57 -1.65 10.51
C LEU A 412 -7.28 -0.35 10.17
N ILE A 413 -6.59 0.78 10.32
CA ILE A 413 -7.17 2.10 10.06
C ILE A 413 -6.33 2.86 9.05
N CYS A 414 -6.94 3.18 7.89
CA CYS A 414 -6.40 4.08 6.87
C CYS A 414 -4.97 3.67 6.44
N TYR A 415 -4.00 4.57 6.57
CA TYR A 415 -2.59 4.42 6.18
C TYR A 415 -1.89 3.14 6.71
N GLU A 416 -2.50 2.42 7.65
CA GLU A 416 -1.91 1.19 8.23
C GLU A 416 -1.79 0.04 7.23
N ASP A 417 -2.62 -0.02 6.19
CA ASP A 417 -2.51 -1.06 5.17
C ASP A 417 -1.32 -0.85 4.23
N THR A 418 -0.74 0.34 4.21
CA THR A 418 0.48 0.61 3.45
C THR A 418 1.69 -0.10 4.06
N ASP A 419 1.71 -0.31 5.38
CA ASP A 419 2.81 -0.97 6.09
C ASP A 419 2.66 -2.50 6.10
N PRO A 420 3.47 -3.26 5.33
CA PRO A 420 3.38 -4.72 5.29
C PRO A 420 3.58 -5.39 6.65
N ARG A 421 4.24 -4.71 7.60
CA ARG A 421 4.54 -5.26 8.92
C ARG A 421 3.29 -5.45 9.76
N LEU A 422 2.29 -4.55 9.64
CA LEU A 422 1.06 -4.60 10.41
C LEU A 422 0.15 -5.75 9.97
N SER A 423 -0.02 -5.96 8.66
CA SER A 423 -0.77 -7.10 8.14
C SER A 423 -0.07 -8.44 8.45
N ALA A 424 1.27 -8.49 8.36
CA ALA A 424 2.04 -9.66 8.77
C ALA A 424 1.93 -9.93 10.27
N GLN A 425 1.86 -8.89 11.11
CA GLN A 425 1.61 -9.01 12.55
C GLN A 425 0.21 -9.60 12.80
N ALA A 426 -0.83 -9.08 12.14
CA ALA A 426 -2.18 -9.60 12.22
C ALA A 426 -2.24 -11.10 11.93
N LYS A 427 -1.60 -11.56 10.86
CA LYS A 427 -1.50 -12.98 10.51
C LYS A 427 -0.79 -13.79 11.60
N ARG A 428 0.34 -13.29 12.15
CA ARG A 428 1.07 -13.98 13.24
C ARG A 428 0.25 -14.09 14.52
N MET A 429 -0.61 -13.12 14.80
CA MET A 429 -1.55 -13.15 15.92
C MET A 429 -2.71 -14.12 15.71
N GLY A 430 -2.85 -14.68 14.52
CA GLY A 430 -3.89 -15.65 14.18
C GLY A 430 -5.19 -15.02 13.69
N ALA A 431 -5.14 -13.86 13.05
CA ALA A 431 -6.29 -13.31 12.34
C ALA A 431 -6.75 -14.24 11.22
N ASP A 432 -8.07 -14.31 11.02
CA ASP A 432 -8.72 -15.03 9.93
C ASP A 432 -9.08 -14.11 8.77
N MET A 433 -9.22 -12.80 9.04
CA MET A 433 -9.44 -11.75 8.05
C MET A 433 -8.93 -10.40 8.57
N ILE A 434 -8.77 -9.45 7.66
CA ILE A 434 -8.45 -8.06 7.95
C ILE A 434 -9.69 -7.22 7.64
N VAL A 435 -10.04 -6.28 8.50
CA VAL A 435 -11.01 -5.21 8.24
C VAL A 435 -10.27 -3.88 8.27
N LEU A 436 -10.16 -3.24 7.13
CA LEU A 436 -9.60 -1.92 6.98
C LEU A 436 -10.71 -0.89 6.87
N ILE A 437 -10.71 0.10 7.74
CA ILE A 437 -11.58 1.26 7.66
C ILE A 437 -10.74 2.50 7.31
N THR A 438 -11.18 3.31 6.36
CA THR A 438 -10.42 4.47 5.88
C THR A 438 -11.28 5.68 5.58
N ASN A 439 -10.64 6.84 5.46
CA ASN A 439 -11.28 8.08 5.03
C ASN A 439 -10.37 8.85 4.07
N ASP A 440 -10.53 8.59 2.78
CA ASP A 440 -9.73 9.18 1.72
C ASP A 440 -10.30 10.54 1.24
N SER A 441 -11.33 11.10 1.93
CA SER A 441 -11.97 12.38 1.57
C SER A 441 -11.04 13.62 1.65
N TRP A 442 -9.88 13.46 2.29
CA TRP A 442 -8.84 14.48 2.30
C TRP A 442 -8.25 14.75 0.90
N PHE A 443 -8.35 13.76 0.02
CA PHE A 443 -7.73 13.73 -1.30
C PHE A 443 -8.76 13.50 -2.41
N SER A 444 -10.02 13.92 -2.19
CA SER A 444 -11.11 13.78 -3.16
C SER A 444 -10.71 14.27 -4.55
N ASP A 445 -11.29 13.67 -5.59
CA ASP A 445 -11.01 13.96 -7.00
C ASP A 445 -9.53 13.74 -7.42
N SER A 446 -8.83 12.86 -6.73
CA SER A 446 -7.43 12.53 -7.03
C SER A 446 -7.20 11.02 -7.19
N SER A 447 -6.03 10.64 -7.68
CA SER A 447 -5.62 9.23 -7.81
C SER A 447 -5.18 8.56 -6.49
N GLU A 448 -5.24 9.27 -5.38
CA GLU A 448 -4.81 8.76 -4.07
C GLU A 448 -5.60 7.52 -3.66
N ALA A 449 -6.93 7.57 -3.73
CA ALA A 449 -7.80 6.50 -3.28
C ALA A 449 -7.52 5.15 -4.00
N GLU A 450 -7.26 5.18 -5.30
CA GLU A 450 -6.91 3.98 -6.08
C GLU A 450 -5.50 3.49 -5.74
N ALA A 451 -4.54 4.42 -5.57
CA ALA A 451 -3.19 4.10 -5.16
C ALA A 451 -3.16 3.50 -3.75
N HIS A 452 -4.00 4.00 -2.84
CA HIS A 452 -4.18 3.48 -1.50
C HIS A 452 -4.80 2.06 -1.54
N ALA A 453 -5.87 1.86 -2.30
CA ALA A 453 -6.51 0.54 -2.44
C ALA A 453 -5.57 -0.53 -3.00
N SER A 454 -4.65 -0.14 -3.89
CA SER A 454 -3.62 -1.04 -4.43
C SER A 454 -2.72 -1.64 -3.34
N GLN A 455 -2.50 -0.93 -2.22
CA GLN A 455 -1.75 -1.45 -1.08
C GLN A 455 -2.51 -2.61 -0.42
N SER A 456 -3.83 -2.46 -0.20
CA SER A 456 -4.67 -3.50 0.38
C SER A 456 -4.64 -4.82 -0.40
N VAL A 457 -4.56 -4.75 -1.75
CA VAL A 457 -4.45 -5.95 -2.60
C VAL A 457 -3.20 -6.75 -2.25
N LEU A 458 -2.07 -6.07 -2.08
CA LEU A 458 -0.82 -6.74 -1.70
C LEU A 458 -0.92 -7.36 -0.30
N ARG A 459 -1.61 -6.70 0.64
CA ARG A 459 -1.82 -7.24 2.01
C ARG A 459 -2.59 -8.56 1.97
N ALA A 460 -3.63 -8.66 1.14
CA ALA A 460 -4.37 -9.92 0.96
C ALA A 460 -3.47 -11.03 0.41
N ILE A 461 -2.71 -10.74 -0.64
CA ILE A 461 -1.77 -11.71 -1.24
C ILE A 461 -0.71 -12.13 -0.22
N GLU A 462 -0.02 -11.22 0.44
CA GLU A 462 1.05 -11.48 1.41
C GLU A 462 0.61 -12.34 2.57
N THR A 463 -0.53 -12.01 3.14
CA THR A 463 -1.04 -12.70 4.33
C THR A 463 -1.81 -13.96 3.99
N GLY A 464 -2.48 -14.00 2.85
CA GLY A 464 -3.45 -15.01 2.52
C GLY A 464 -4.76 -14.90 3.29
N LEU A 465 -5.01 -13.72 3.81
CA LEU A 465 -6.25 -13.38 4.49
C LEU A 465 -7.11 -12.54 3.56
N PRO A 466 -8.44 -12.72 3.57
CA PRO A 466 -9.32 -11.77 2.91
C PRO A 466 -9.23 -10.41 3.61
N VAL A 467 -9.34 -9.34 2.81
CA VAL A 467 -9.38 -7.96 3.32
C VAL A 467 -10.72 -7.34 2.97
N VAL A 468 -11.46 -6.90 3.98
CA VAL A 468 -12.65 -6.06 3.85
C VAL A 468 -12.21 -4.62 4.02
N ARG A 469 -12.31 -3.82 2.96
CA ARG A 469 -11.93 -2.41 2.95
C ARG A 469 -13.17 -1.53 2.85
N VAL A 470 -13.34 -0.59 3.78
CA VAL A 470 -14.48 0.33 3.80
C VAL A 470 -13.98 1.76 3.92
N GLY A 471 -14.23 2.56 2.88
CA GLY A 471 -13.94 4.00 2.85
C GLY A 471 -15.15 4.84 3.25
N ASN A 472 -14.92 5.99 3.87
CA ASN A 472 -15.93 7.05 3.93
C ASN A 472 -16.14 7.65 2.53
N SER A 473 -15.07 8.08 1.88
CA SER A 473 -14.86 8.15 0.45
C SER A 473 -13.63 7.31 0.12
N GLY A 474 -13.37 7.03 -1.15
CA GLY A 474 -12.32 6.14 -1.56
C GLY A 474 -12.86 4.79 -2.06
N VAL A 475 -11.97 3.83 -2.22
CA VAL A 475 -12.32 2.51 -2.78
C VAL A 475 -12.81 1.58 -1.68
N THR A 476 -14.05 1.12 -1.78
CA THR A 476 -14.68 0.15 -0.87
C THR A 476 -14.83 -1.20 -1.57
N GLY A 477 -14.56 -2.30 -0.87
CA GLY A 477 -14.75 -3.65 -1.43
C GLY A 477 -14.15 -4.77 -0.59
N VAL A 478 -14.20 -5.97 -1.15
CA VAL A 478 -13.61 -7.18 -0.57
C VAL A 478 -12.52 -7.71 -1.47
N ILE A 479 -11.36 -7.92 -0.91
CA ILE A 479 -10.18 -8.45 -1.60
C ILE A 479 -9.94 -9.88 -1.10
N HIS A 480 -9.91 -10.81 -2.04
CA HIS A 480 -9.67 -12.22 -1.74
C HIS A 480 -8.19 -12.53 -1.52
N PRO A 481 -7.85 -13.66 -0.88
CA PRO A 481 -6.47 -14.04 -0.59
C PRO A 481 -5.57 -14.23 -1.82
N ASP A 482 -6.12 -14.33 -3.01
CA ASP A 482 -5.40 -14.39 -4.29
C ASP A 482 -5.15 -13.03 -4.93
N GLY A 483 -5.66 -11.95 -4.31
CA GLY A 483 -5.57 -10.58 -4.78
C GLY A 483 -6.69 -10.17 -5.73
N SER A 484 -7.59 -11.08 -6.13
CA SER A 484 -8.82 -10.68 -6.82
C SER A 484 -9.71 -9.86 -5.89
N ALA A 485 -10.46 -8.92 -6.43
CA ALA A 485 -11.25 -8.01 -5.61
C ALA A 485 -12.62 -7.73 -6.23
N ASN A 486 -13.62 -7.64 -5.37
CA ASN A 486 -14.95 -7.15 -5.68
C ASN A 486 -15.08 -5.74 -5.11
N TRP A 487 -15.17 -4.75 -5.99
CA TRP A 487 -15.25 -3.35 -5.60
C TRP A 487 -16.67 -2.82 -5.68
N LEU A 488 -17.01 -1.90 -4.78
CA LEU A 488 -18.27 -1.16 -4.84
C LEU A 488 -18.31 -0.33 -6.14
N SER A 489 -19.25 -0.67 -7.00
CA SER A 489 -19.41 -0.10 -8.33
C SER A 489 -20.88 0.28 -8.58
N ASP A 490 -21.10 1.22 -9.48
CA ASP A 490 -22.45 1.56 -9.95
C ASP A 490 -23.01 0.50 -10.92
N ALA A 491 -24.24 0.71 -11.37
CA ALA A 491 -24.92 -0.20 -12.29
C ALA A 491 -24.21 -0.38 -13.64
N SER A 492 -23.31 0.55 -14.02
CA SER A 492 -22.50 0.46 -15.22
C SER A 492 -21.18 -0.32 -15.01
N GLY A 493 -20.88 -0.69 -13.77
CA GLY A 493 -19.62 -1.30 -13.38
C GLY A 493 -18.50 -0.31 -13.09
N LYS A 494 -18.80 0.99 -13.08
CA LYS A 494 -17.81 2.02 -12.73
C LYS A 494 -17.63 2.06 -11.22
N LEU A 495 -16.37 2.11 -10.78
CA LEU A 495 -15.97 2.21 -9.39
C LEU A 495 -16.58 3.45 -8.72
N ILE A 496 -17.18 3.28 -7.55
CA ILE A 496 -17.71 4.39 -6.74
C ILE A 496 -16.62 4.81 -5.75
N VAL A 497 -15.91 5.88 -6.05
CA VAL A 497 -14.88 6.47 -5.18
C VAL A 497 -15.48 7.61 -4.35
N ASP A 498 -15.95 8.67 -5.00
CA ASP A 498 -16.55 9.86 -4.36
C ASP A 498 -18.08 9.79 -4.45
N GLY A 499 -18.66 8.71 -3.94
CA GLY A 499 -20.09 8.45 -3.99
C GLY A 499 -20.57 7.66 -2.77
N ARG A 500 -21.89 7.61 -2.61
CA ARG A 500 -22.55 6.79 -1.59
C ARG A 500 -22.88 5.43 -2.14
N GLY A 501 -22.72 4.41 -1.31
CA GLY A 501 -23.10 3.07 -1.69
C GLY A 501 -23.04 2.09 -0.55
N VAL A 502 -23.65 0.93 -0.80
CA VAL A 502 -23.58 -0.22 0.10
C VAL A 502 -23.32 -1.44 -0.74
N MET A 503 -22.44 -2.28 -0.25
CA MET A 503 -22.13 -3.58 -0.82
C MET A 503 -22.35 -4.65 0.23
N VAL A 504 -22.97 -5.77 -0.13
CA VAL A 504 -23.04 -6.95 0.74
C VAL A 504 -22.32 -8.09 0.05
N GLU A 505 -21.31 -8.62 0.73
CA GLU A 505 -20.47 -9.69 0.20
C GLU A 505 -20.34 -10.83 1.21
N THR A 506 -20.25 -12.05 0.72
CA THR A 506 -19.96 -13.22 1.54
C THR A 506 -18.47 -13.48 1.58
N VAL A 507 -17.85 -13.09 2.67
CA VAL A 507 -16.43 -13.31 2.91
C VAL A 507 -16.20 -14.73 3.38
N VAL A 508 -15.38 -15.48 2.64
CA VAL A 508 -15.00 -16.84 3.00
C VAL A 508 -13.73 -16.80 3.84
N VAL A 509 -13.85 -17.13 5.11
CA VAL A 509 -12.73 -17.19 6.04
C VAL A 509 -12.42 -18.63 6.45
N ARG A 510 -11.20 -18.89 6.87
CA ARG A 510 -10.74 -20.21 7.32
C ARG A 510 -10.35 -20.11 8.78
N ALA A 511 -11.36 -19.98 9.64
CA ALA A 511 -11.19 -19.98 11.07
C ALA A 511 -10.71 -21.36 11.52
N LYS A 512 -9.68 -21.40 12.35
CA LYS A 512 -9.27 -22.61 13.06
C LYS A 512 -10.25 -22.81 14.22
N ASP A 513 -10.66 -24.07 14.43
CA ASP A 513 -11.45 -24.47 15.58
C ASP A 513 -10.71 -24.19 16.88
#